data_20b8a3ffb2462f5111cf0f765193d91b
#
_entry.id   20b8a3ffb2462f5111cf0f765193d91b
#
_cell.length_a   1.000
_cell.length_b   1.000
_cell.length_c   1.000
_cell.angle_alpha   90.00
_cell.angle_beta   90.00
_cell.angle_gamma   90.00
#
_symmetry.space_group_name_H-M   'P 1'
#
loop_
_entity.id
_entity.type
_entity.pdbx_description
1 polymer ?
#
loop_
_entity_poly.entity_id
_entity_poly.type
_entity_poly.pdbx_seq_one_letter_code
_entity_poly.pdbx_strand_id
1 'polypeptide(L)' 'MENLPPEMLLCIINTKLRDFYSSLDELCDDLDYNKNFINEKLNSINYFYNIELNQFIFMEK' A
#
# COMPACT_ATOMS: atom_id res chain seq x y z
N MET A 1 7.85 9.55 -4.59
CA MET A 1 7.28 8.58 -3.62
C MET A 1 7.71 8.88 -2.20
N GLU A 2 8.99 9.10 -1.95
CA GLU A 2 9.49 9.32 -0.59
C GLU A 2 8.95 10.56 0.10
N ASN A 3 8.57 11.57 -0.66
CA ASN A 3 8.07 12.84 -0.13
C ASN A 3 6.55 12.90 -0.01
N LEU A 4 5.86 11.82 -0.33
CA LEU A 4 4.40 11.77 -0.23
C LEU A 4 3.96 11.54 1.22
N PRO A 5 2.95 12.28 1.68
CA PRO A 5 2.33 11.95 2.96
C PRO A 5 1.71 10.56 2.92
N PRO A 6 1.64 9.85 4.05
CA PRO A 6 1.07 8.50 4.07
C PRO A 6 -0.34 8.40 3.50
N GLU A 7 -1.18 9.40 3.76
CA GLU A 7 -2.57 9.40 3.26
C GLU A 7 -2.62 9.43 1.74
N MET A 8 -1.74 10.20 1.13
CA MET A 8 -1.66 10.26 -0.33
C MET A 8 -1.11 8.97 -0.91
N LEU A 9 -0.08 8.42 -0.30
CA LEU A 9 0.48 7.14 -0.69
C LEU A 9 -0.58 6.03 -0.60
N LEU A 10 -1.36 6.03 0.47
CA LEU A 10 -2.45 5.08 0.66
C LEU A 10 -3.42 5.10 -0.52
N CYS A 11 -3.85 6.29 -0.93
CA CYS A 11 -4.78 6.46 -2.04
C CYS A 11 -4.19 5.91 -3.33
N ILE A 12 -2.95 6.24 -3.61
CA ILE A 12 -2.26 5.78 -4.83
C ILE A 12 -2.13 4.26 -4.84
N ILE A 13 -1.66 3.69 -3.74
CA ILE A 13 -1.42 2.24 -3.66
C ILE A 13 -2.73 1.47 -3.75
N ASN A 14 -3.75 1.87 -3.01
CA ASN A 14 -5.03 1.17 -3.03
C ASN A 14 -5.70 1.25 -4.40
N THR A 15 -5.60 2.39 -5.08
CA THR A 15 -6.15 2.53 -6.43
C THR A 15 -5.45 1.57 -7.40
N LYS A 16 -4.13 1.46 -7.31
CA LYS A 16 -3.38 0.57 -8.19
C LYS A 16 -3.67 -0.91 -7.88
N LEU A 17 -3.81 -1.26 -6.61
CA LEU A 17 -4.19 -2.62 -6.23
C LEU A 17 -5.58 -2.99 -6.72
N ARG A 18 -6.50 -2.04 -6.67
CA ARG A 18 -7.86 -2.28 -7.14
C ARG A 18 -7.93 -2.45 -8.66
N ASP A 19 -7.21 -1.61 -9.41
CA ASP A 19 -7.40 -1.50 -10.85
C ASP A 19 -6.36 -2.24 -11.69
N PHE A 20 -5.13 -2.43 -11.18
CA PHE A 20 -4.03 -2.90 -12.01
C PHE A 20 -3.28 -4.12 -11.49
N TYR A 21 -3.24 -4.34 -10.20
CA TYR A 21 -2.42 -5.42 -9.60
C TYR A 21 -3.26 -6.30 -8.70
N SER A 22 -2.94 -7.59 -8.73
CA SER A 22 -3.67 -8.58 -7.94
C SER A 22 -3.05 -8.82 -6.56
N SER A 23 -1.88 -8.23 -6.29
CA SER A 23 -1.22 -8.34 -5.00
C SER A 23 -0.25 -7.19 -4.78
N LEU A 24 0.11 -6.96 -3.53
CA LEU A 24 1.11 -5.96 -3.19
C LEU A 24 2.49 -6.33 -3.74
N ASP A 25 2.83 -7.61 -3.72
CA ASP A 25 4.09 -8.09 -4.28
C ASP A 25 4.18 -7.77 -5.76
N GLU A 26 3.12 -8.02 -6.50
CA GLU A 26 3.06 -7.74 -7.93
C GLU A 26 3.22 -6.24 -8.21
N LEU A 27 2.53 -5.42 -7.45
CA LEU A 27 2.65 -3.97 -7.57
C LEU A 27 4.08 -3.49 -7.33
N CYS A 28 4.69 -3.94 -6.27
CA CYS A 28 6.04 -3.51 -5.91
C CYS A 28 7.07 -3.98 -6.92
N ASP A 29 6.91 -5.20 -7.43
CA ASP A 29 7.81 -5.76 -8.42
C ASP A 29 7.76 -4.98 -9.73
N ASP A 30 6.55 -4.71 -10.21
CA ASP A 30 6.36 -4.02 -11.49
C ASP A 30 6.80 -2.57 -11.46
N LEU A 31 6.51 -1.87 -10.36
CA LEU A 31 6.83 -0.45 -10.22
C LEU A 31 8.20 -0.20 -9.55
N ASP A 32 8.89 -1.26 -9.21
CA ASP A 32 10.18 -1.18 -8.53
C ASP A 32 10.08 -0.41 -7.21
N TYR A 33 9.03 -0.65 -6.46
CA TYR A 33 8.82 -0.06 -5.14
C TYR A 33 9.35 -0.97 -4.05
N ASN A 34 9.85 -0.37 -2.98
CA ASN A 34 10.26 -1.13 -1.81
C ASN A 34 9.05 -1.45 -0.95
N LYS A 35 8.70 -2.73 -0.85
CA LYS A 35 7.54 -3.21 -0.10
C LYS A 35 7.62 -2.80 1.38
N ASN A 36 8.81 -2.92 1.98
CA ASN A 36 8.99 -2.55 3.38
C ASN A 36 8.74 -1.05 3.60
N PHE A 37 9.20 -0.23 2.67
CA PHE A 37 8.98 1.21 2.76
C PHE A 37 7.49 1.54 2.73
N ILE A 38 6.75 0.93 1.80
CA ILE A 38 5.30 1.13 1.69
C ILE A 38 4.60 0.68 2.97
N ASN A 39 4.93 -0.51 3.46
CA ASN A 39 4.33 -1.03 4.68
C ASN A 39 4.61 -0.12 5.88
N GLU A 40 5.84 0.33 6.05
CA GLU A 40 6.19 1.22 7.16
C GLU A 40 5.41 2.52 7.11
N LYS A 41 5.32 3.12 5.92
CA LYS A 41 4.61 4.38 5.74
C LYS A 41 3.12 4.23 6.07
N LEU A 42 2.48 3.20 5.54
CA LEU A 42 1.04 3.01 5.74
C LEU A 42 0.72 2.49 7.14
N ASN A 43 1.60 1.68 7.70
CA ASN A 43 1.43 1.21 9.08
C ASN A 43 1.51 2.37 10.08
N SER A 44 2.24 3.42 9.75
CA SER A 44 2.35 4.60 10.62
C SER A 44 1.02 5.32 10.82
N ILE A 45 0.07 5.10 9.93
CA ILE A 45 -1.28 5.66 10.05
C ILE A 45 -2.33 4.56 10.28
N ASN A 46 -1.88 3.40 10.77
CA ASN A 46 -2.73 2.26 11.14
C ASN A 46 -3.42 1.60 9.96
N TYR A 47 -2.81 1.66 8.78
CA TYR A 47 -3.28 0.92 7.61
C TYR A 47 -2.37 -0.26 7.35
N PHE A 48 -2.97 -1.43 7.21
CA PHE A 48 -2.25 -2.70 7.01
C PHE A 48 -2.81 -3.43 5.80
N TYR A 49 -1.93 -4.10 5.06
CA TYR A 49 -2.34 -4.81 3.87
C TYR A 49 -3.19 -6.03 4.23
N ASN A 50 -4.37 -6.10 3.61
CA ASN A 50 -5.28 -7.25 3.75
C ASN A 50 -5.21 -8.04 2.46
N ILE A 51 -4.67 -9.26 2.53
CA ILE A 51 -4.45 -10.09 1.34
C ILE A 51 -5.76 -10.54 0.70
N GLU A 52 -6.79 -10.75 1.49
CA GLU A 52 -8.10 -11.20 0.98
C GLU A 52 -8.77 -10.11 0.16
N LEU A 53 -8.67 -8.86 0.62
CA LEU A 53 -9.27 -7.72 -0.07
C LEU A 53 -8.34 -7.09 -1.10
N ASN A 54 -7.05 -7.45 -1.05
CA ASN A 54 -6.02 -6.83 -1.87
C ASN A 54 -6.02 -5.31 -1.72
N GLN A 55 -6.11 -4.84 -0.48
CA GLN A 55 -6.18 -3.42 -0.14
C GLN A 55 -5.54 -3.19 1.22
N PHE A 56 -5.04 -1.97 1.43
CA PHE A 56 -4.68 -1.54 2.77
C PHE A 56 -5.94 -1.06 3.48
N ILE A 57 -6.16 -1.57 4.67
CA ILE A 57 -7.34 -1.23 5.46
C ILE A 57 -6.93 -0.67 6.82
N PHE A 58 -7.77 0.17 7.38
CA PHE A 58 -7.54 0.73 8.68
C PHE A 58 -7.73 -0.33 9.77
N MET A 59 -6.74 -0.48 10.62
CA MET A 59 -6.78 -1.44 11.72
C MET A 59 -6.59 -0.69 13.02
N GLU A 60 -7.65 -0.59 13.76
CA GLU A 60 -7.60 0.02 15.09
C GLU A 60 -7.05 -0.98 16.09
N LYS A 61 -6.10 -0.53 16.91
CA LYS A 61 -5.53 -1.41 17.93
C LYS A 61 -6.36 -1.42 19.19
#